data_69d13636a4b9563be7c76d588d383732
#
_entry.id   69d13636a4b9563be7c76d588d383732
#
_cell.length_a   1.000
_cell.length_b   1.000
_cell.length_c   1.000
_cell.angle_alpha   90.00
_cell.angle_beta   90.00
_cell.angle_gamma   90.00
#
_symmetry.space_group_name_H-M   'P 1'
#
loop_
_entity.id
_entity.type
_entity.pdbx_description
1 polymer ?
#
loop_
_entity_poly.entity_id
_entity_poly.type
_entity_poly.pdbx_seq_one_letter_code
_entity_poly.pdbx_strand_id
1 'polypeptide(L)'
;QTRSNVWEYIYKLQKEKKITIFLTTHYMEEAEICNKIAIIDKGKIIAFDTPFNLKKQYTSTVMRLESDQPEMIVGFLDQHHMKYKKDGDLIVVSINDYDDFLQILSANKQYIKDLEVKKGSLNDVFLNITGKEIRES
;
A
#
# COMPACT_ATOMS: atom_id res chain seq x y z
N GLN A 1 -3.13 -23.51 -4.97
CA GLN A 1 -2.55 -24.04 -6.20
C GLN A 1 -3.57 -24.21 -7.30
N THR A 2 -4.74 -24.75 -6.96
CA THR A 2 -5.84 -24.81 -7.91
C THR A 2 -6.24 -23.42 -8.37
N ARG A 3 -6.24 -22.44 -7.45
CA ARG A 3 -6.53 -21.05 -7.78
C ARG A 3 -5.47 -20.48 -8.72
N SER A 4 -4.20 -20.75 -8.47
CA SER A 4 -3.10 -20.28 -9.34
C SER A 4 -3.26 -20.80 -10.76
N ASN A 5 -3.60 -22.06 -10.92
CA ASN A 5 -3.79 -22.68 -12.24
C ASN A 5 -4.99 -22.05 -12.96
N VAL A 6 -6.07 -21.79 -12.25
CA VAL A 6 -7.25 -21.14 -12.81
C VAL A 6 -6.89 -19.74 -13.29
N TRP A 7 -6.12 -18.99 -12.49
CA TRP A 7 -5.72 -17.64 -12.84
C TRP A 7 -4.81 -17.59 -14.07
N GLU A 8 -3.89 -18.54 -14.20
CA GLU A 8 -3.04 -18.63 -15.38
C GLU A 8 -3.88 -18.85 -16.64
N TYR A 9 -4.87 -19.72 -16.56
CA TYR A 9 -5.78 -19.99 -17.66
C TYR A 9 -6.59 -18.75 -18.05
N ILE A 10 -7.14 -18.06 -17.06
CA ILE A 10 -7.92 -16.83 -17.27
C ILE A 10 -7.06 -15.75 -17.92
N TYR A 11 -5.85 -15.57 -17.44
CA TYR A 11 -4.90 -14.61 -18.01
C TYR A 11 -4.60 -14.90 -19.47
N LYS A 12 -4.37 -16.17 -19.76
CA LYS A 12 -4.09 -16.62 -21.13
C LYS A 12 -5.29 -16.36 -22.04
N LEU A 13 -6.48 -16.66 -21.59
CA LEU A 13 -7.69 -16.39 -22.37
C LEU A 13 -7.86 -14.90 -22.64
N GLN A 14 -7.60 -14.08 -21.66
CA GLN A 14 -7.74 -12.64 -21.81
C GLN A 14 -6.77 -12.09 -22.84
N LYS A 15 -5.53 -12.55 -22.81
CA LYS A 15 -4.51 -12.09 -23.77
C LYS A 15 -4.77 -12.58 -25.18
N GLU A 16 -5.09 -13.87 -25.34
CA GLU A 16 -5.25 -14.48 -26.66
C GLU A 16 -6.57 -14.10 -27.31
N LYS A 17 -7.65 -14.06 -26.52
CA LYS A 17 -9.01 -13.85 -27.04
C LYS A 17 -9.52 -12.41 -26.85
N LYS A 18 -8.79 -11.59 -26.12
CA LYS A 18 -9.18 -10.19 -25.81
C LYS A 18 -10.58 -10.09 -25.23
N ILE A 19 -10.93 -11.01 -24.34
CA ILE A 19 -12.24 -11.01 -23.70
C ILE A 19 -12.21 -10.23 -22.40
N THR A 20 -13.38 -9.74 -21.97
CA THR A 20 -13.55 -9.07 -20.70
C THR A 20 -14.00 -10.09 -19.67
N ILE A 21 -13.32 -10.14 -18.55
CA ILE A 21 -13.60 -11.11 -17.50
C ILE A 21 -14.01 -10.37 -16.22
N PHE A 22 -15.16 -10.75 -15.66
CA PHE A 22 -15.65 -10.25 -14.38
C PHE A 22 -15.43 -11.29 -13.30
N LEU A 23 -14.97 -10.80 -12.14
CA LEU A 23 -14.71 -11.67 -11.01
C LEU A 23 -15.17 -10.98 -9.74
N THR A 24 -15.85 -11.75 -8.88
CA THR A 24 -16.19 -11.28 -7.55
C THR A 24 -15.33 -12.02 -6.55
N THR A 25 -14.63 -11.29 -5.70
CA THR A 25 -13.72 -11.89 -4.73
C THR A 25 -13.62 -11.03 -3.48
N HIS A 26 -13.30 -11.69 -2.37
CA HIS A 26 -12.87 -11.02 -1.15
C HIS A 26 -11.40 -11.35 -0.83
N TYR A 27 -10.69 -11.99 -1.76
CA TYR A 27 -9.26 -12.28 -1.63
C TYR A 27 -8.49 -11.18 -2.32
N MET A 28 -7.73 -10.42 -1.55
CA MET A 28 -7.04 -9.23 -2.07
C MET A 28 -5.96 -9.56 -3.09
N GLU A 29 -5.29 -10.70 -2.95
CA GLU A 29 -4.28 -11.12 -3.91
C GLU A 29 -4.88 -11.36 -5.31
N GLU A 30 -6.14 -11.74 -5.40
CA GLU A 30 -6.82 -11.86 -6.69
C GLU A 30 -7.17 -10.49 -7.27
N ALA A 31 -7.55 -9.56 -6.40
CA ALA A 31 -7.87 -8.23 -6.83
C ALA A 31 -6.64 -7.46 -7.34
N GLU A 32 -5.46 -7.74 -6.78
CA GLU A 32 -4.23 -7.07 -7.18
C GLU A 32 -3.86 -7.26 -8.64
N ILE A 33 -4.27 -8.37 -9.25
CA ILE A 33 -3.93 -8.67 -10.65
C ILE A 33 -5.02 -8.28 -11.63
N CYS A 34 -6.11 -7.70 -11.17
CA CYS A 34 -7.19 -7.23 -12.03
C CYS A 34 -6.81 -5.88 -12.66
N ASN A 35 -7.35 -5.63 -13.85
CA ASN A 35 -7.13 -4.34 -14.52
C ASN A 35 -7.87 -3.22 -13.80
N LYS A 36 -9.10 -3.48 -13.35
CA LYS A 36 -9.90 -2.53 -12.60
C LYS A 36 -10.64 -3.24 -11.48
N ILE A 37 -10.87 -2.52 -10.41
CA ILE A 37 -11.53 -3.03 -9.22
C ILE A 37 -12.70 -2.12 -8.87
N ALA A 38 -13.85 -2.72 -8.61
CA ALA A 38 -14.99 -2.05 -8.02
C ALA A 38 -15.09 -2.47 -6.56
N ILE A 39 -15.11 -1.51 -5.65
CA ILE A 39 -15.31 -1.78 -4.23
C ILE A 39 -16.77 -1.51 -3.91
N ILE A 40 -17.43 -2.54 -3.38
CA ILE A 40 -18.87 -2.49 -3.10
C ILE A 40 -19.07 -2.57 -1.59
N ASP A 41 -19.88 -1.65 -1.07
CA ASP A 41 -20.27 -1.67 0.34
C ASP A 41 -21.73 -1.30 0.43
N LYS A 42 -22.47 -2.07 1.20
CA LYS A 42 -23.93 -1.87 1.41
C LYS A 42 -24.70 -1.76 0.08
N GLY A 43 -24.32 -2.60 -0.88
CA GLY A 43 -24.99 -2.65 -2.17
C GLY A 43 -24.66 -1.52 -3.14
N LYS A 44 -23.68 -0.70 -2.80
CA LYS A 44 -23.29 0.44 -3.64
C LYS A 44 -21.83 0.34 -4.02
N ILE A 45 -21.51 0.76 -5.24
CA ILE A 45 -20.11 0.89 -5.67
C ILE A 45 -19.57 2.18 -5.09
N ILE A 46 -18.59 2.07 -4.19
CA ILE A 46 -18.02 3.24 -3.51
C ILE A 46 -16.69 3.66 -4.08
N ALA A 47 -16.06 2.81 -4.90
CA ALA A 47 -14.83 3.14 -5.62
C ALA A 47 -14.71 2.22 -6.83
N PHE A 48 -14.16 2.76 -7.91
CA PHE A 48 -13.92 1.99 -9.13
C PHE A 48 -12.71 2.56 -9.83
N ASP A 49 -11.61 1.82 -9.86
CA ASP A 49 -10.37 2.27 -10.49
C ASP A 49 -9.40 1.11 -10.61
N THR A 50 -8.21 1.38 -11.14
CA THR A 50 -7.13 0.41 -11.16
C THR A 50 -6.61 0.16 -9.74
N PRO A 51 -6.01 -1.02 -9.47
CA PRO A 51 -5.39 -1.25 -8.18
C PRO A 51 -4.35 -0.20 -7.82
N PHE A 52 -3.54 0.21 -8.79
CA PHE A 52 -2.51 1.23 -8.58
C PHE A 52 -3.11 2.56 -8.12
N ASN A 53 -4.14 3.04 -8.82
CA ASN A 53 -4.77 4.32 -8.49
C ASN A 53 -5.49 4.27 -7.15
N LEU A 54 -6.14 3.16 -6.83
CA LEU A 54 -6.81 2.99 -5.54
C LEU A 54 -5.81 3.04 -4.38
N LYS A 55 -4.68 2.36 -4.52
CA LYS A 55 -3.65 2.39 -3.50
C LYS A 55 -3.05 3.78 -3.36
N LYS A 56 -2.83 4.46 -4.46
CA LYS A 56 -2.28 5.82 -4.46
C LYS A 56 -3.23 6.82 -3.78
N GLN A 57 -4.53 6.68 -4.04
CA GLN A 57 -5.53 7.61 -3.53
C GLN A 57 -5.89 7.37 -2.07
N TYR A 58 -5.96 6.12 -1.64
CA TYR A 58 -6.51 5.76 -0.33
C TYR A 58 -5.50 5.20 0.66
N THR A 59 -4.24 5.08 0.29
CA THR A 59 -3.20 4.63 1.21
C THR A 59 -1.99 5.54 1.12
N SER A 60 -1.08 5.39 2.06
CA SER A 60 0.20 6.09 2.04
C SER A 60 1.33 5.09 2.16
N THR A 61 2.50 5.50 1.68
CA THR A 61 3.72 4.72 1.85
C THR A 61 4.29 5.01 3.23
N VAL A 62 4.76 3.98 3.90
CA VAL A 62 5.32 4.08 5.25
C VAL A 62 6.79 3.68 5.19
N MET A 63 7.65 4.51 5.77
CA MET A 63 9.07 4.23 5.92
C MET A 63 9.35 3.90 7.39
N ARG A 64 9.96 2.74 7.64
CA ARG A 64 10.36 2.32 8.97
C ARG A 64 11.87 2.46 9.08
N LEU A 65 12.31 3.25 10.03
CA LEU A 65 13.74 3.54 10.25
C LEU A 65 14.14 3.06 11.62
N GLU A 66 15.28 2.37 11.68
CA GLU A 66 15.91 2.02 12.95
C GLU A 66 17.17 2.85 13.09
N SER A 67 17.40 3.43 14.27
CA SER A 67 18.54 4.31 14.52
C SER A 67 19.03 4.18 15.95
N ASP A 68 20.35 4.27 16.12
CA ASP A 68 20.95 4.39 17.45
C ASP A 68 20.83 5.82 17.99
N GLN A 69 20.54 6.77 17.13
CA GLN A 69 20.34 8.17 17.51
C GLN A 69 19.01 8.69 16.91
N PRO A 70 17.89 8.13 17.39
CA PRO A 70 16.59 8.46 16.79
C PRO A 70 16.21 9.94 16.92
N GLU A 71 16.67 10.61 17.95
CA GLU A 71 16.38 12.02 18.17
C GLU A 71 16.95 12.90 17.07
N MET A 72 18.01 12.49 16.40
CA MET A 72 18.57 13.24 15.27
C MET A 72 17.62 13.21 14.07
N ILE A 73 17.03 12.04 13.82
CA ILE A 73 16.05 11.87 12.74
C ILE A 73 14.75 12.59 13.09
N VAL A 74 14.29 12.47 14.33
CA VAL A 74 13.09 13.15 14.81
C VAL A 74 13.22 14.66 14.66
N GLY A 75 14.39 15.22 14.98
CA GLY A 75 14.65 16.64 14.79
C GLY A 75 14.45 17.09 13.36
N PHE A 76 14.96 16.29 12.42
CA PHE A 76 14.77 16.56 10.99
C PHE A 76 13.28 16.49 10.60
N LEU A 77 12.58 15.47 11.05
CA LEU A 77 11.16 15.28 10.73
C LEU A 77 10.30 16.40 11.28
N ASP A 78 10.58 16.84 12.52
CA ASP A 78 9.87 17.96 13.13
C ASP A 78 10.10 19.25 12.36
N GLN A 79 11.34 19.48 11.96
CA GLN A 79 11.70 20.70 11.22
C GLN A 79 10.97 20.78 9.88
N HIS A 80 10.74 19.63 9.24
CA HIS A 80 10.06 19.56 7.93
C HIS A 80 8.57 19.26 8.05
N HIS A 81 8.02 19.29 9.27
CA HIS A 81 6.59 19.05 9.53
C HIS A 81 6.08 17.71 9.01
N MET A 82 6.91 16.69 9.07
CA MET A 82 6.54 15.35 8.64
C MET A 82 5.89 14.59 9.78
N LYS A 83 4.87 13.80 9.47
CA LYS A 83 4.18 12.97 10.46
C LYS A 83 4.93 11.67 10.69
N TYR A 84 5.13 11.34 11.96
CA TYR A 84 5.85 10.13 12.32
C TYR A 84 5.36 9.60 13.67
N LYS A 85 5.74 8.35 13.95
CA LYS A 85 5.58 7.75 15.26
C LYS A 85 6.93 7.19 15.69
N LYS A 86 7.29 7.40 16.95
CA LYS A 86 8.56 6.93 17.49
C LYS A 86 8.28 5.92 18.59
N ASP A 87 8.99 4.79 18.54
CA ASP A 87 8.93 3.75 19.56
C ASP A 87 10.35 3.27 19.80
N GLY A 88 11.00 3.82 20.86
CA GLY A 88 12.39 3.53 21.14
C GLY A 88 13.29 3.96 19.98
N ASP A 89 14.01 3.00 19.41
CA ASP A 89 14.94 3.24 18.30
C ASP A 89 14.25 3.15 16.94
N LEU A 90 12.97 2.86 16.92
CA LEU A 90 12.20 2.70 15.70
C LEU A 90 11.38 3.94 15.41
N ILE A 91 11.46 4.42 14.18
CA ILE A 91 10.68 5.57 13.72
C ILE A 91 9.89 5.14 12.50
N VAL A 92 8.60 5.44 12.48
CA VAL A 92 7.69 5.13 11.37
C VAL A 92 7.19 6.44 10.80
N VAL A 93 7.51 6.71 9.54
CA VAL A 93 7.20 7.96 8.87
C VAL A 93 6.22 7.71 7.74
N SER A 94 5.16 8.52 7.67
CA SER A 94 4.25 8.51 6.52
C SER A 94 4.85 9.38 5.41
N ILE A 95 4.96 8.84 4.21
CA ILE A 95 5.58 9.51 3.08
C ILE A 95 4.51 9.80 2.04
N ASN A 96 4.44 11.06 1.59
CA ASN A 96 3.48 11.47 0.58
C ASN A 96 4.04 11.39 -0.84
N ASP A 97 5.34 11.64 -0.99
CA ASP A 97 5.98 11.56 -2.29
C ASP A 97 7.44 11.12 -2.16
N TYR A 98 8.07 10.86 -3.30
CA TYR A 98 9.46 10.38 -3.31
C TYR A 98 10.47 11.45 -2.90
N ASP A 99 10.14 12.72 -3.04
CA ASP A 99 11.04 13.80 -2.59
C ASP A 99 11.23 13.73 -1.08
N ASP A 100 10.16 13.51 -0.34
CA ASP A 100 10.22 13.35 1.11
C ASP A 100 11.12 12.17 1.48
N PHE A 101 10.95 11.05 0.79
CA PHE A 101 11.75 9.87 0.99
C PHE A 101 13.24 10.14 0.78
N LEU A 102 13.56 10.78 -0.34
CA LEU A 102 14.95 11.09 -0.68
C LEU A 102 15.56 12.08 0.28
N GLN A 103 14.80 13.08 0.72
CA GLN A 103 15.29 14.06 1.69
C GLN A 103 15.62 13.42 3.03
N ILE A 104 14.76 12.53 3.51
CA ILE A 104 14.99 11.84 4.78
C ILE A 104 16.26 11.00 4.70
N LEU A 105 16.43 10.23 3.63
CA LEU A 105 17.61 9.38 3.46
C LEU A 105 18.88 10.20 3.34
N SER A 106 18.85 11.23 2.51
CA SER A 106 20.02 12.06 2.25
C SER A 106 20.51 12.80 3.50
N ALA A 107 19.57 13.36 4.26
CA ALA A 107 19.91 14.16 5.43
C ALA A 107 20.28 13.33 6.65
N ASN A 108 19.81 12.07 6.73
CA ASN A 108 19.97 11.26 7.93
C ASN A 108 20.72 9.96 7.69
N LYS A 109 21.42 9.86 6.58
CA LYS A 109 22.11 8.65 6.16
C LYS A 109 23.00 8.07 7.27
N GLN A 110 23.75 8.91 7.97
CA GLN A 110 24.67 8.45 9.01
C GLN A 110 23.96 7.96 10.27
N TYR A 111 22.70 8.31 10.44
CA TYR A 111 21.92 7.90 11.64
C TYR A 111 21.05 6.68 11.40
N ILE A 112 20.89 6.27 10.14
CA ILE A 112 20.02 5.15 9.80
C ILE A 112 20.79 3.84 9.89
N LYS A 113 20.31 2.96 10.77
CA LYS A 113 20.90 1.64 10.96
C LYS A 113 20.23 0.60 10.07
N ASP A 114 18.90 0.70 9.90
CA ASP A 114 18.13 -0.19 9.06
C ASP A 114 16.92 0.56 8.52
N LEU A 115 16.41 0.10 7.39
CA LEU A 115 15.37 0.78 6.64
C LEU A 115 14.45 -0.22 5.98
N GLU A 116 13.14 0.03 6.11
CA GLU A 116 12.12 -0.72 5.40
C GLU A 116 11.08 0.24 4.86
N VAL A 117 10.69 0.06 3.59
CA VAL A 117 9.63 0.85 2.97
C VAL A 117 8.47 -0.08 2.67
N LYS A 118 7.28 0.27 3.15
CA LYS A 118 6.08 -0.51 2.94
C LYS A 118 5.02 0.32 2.27
N LYS A 119 4.58 -0.12 1.09
CA LYS A 119 3.48 0.52 0.37
C LYS A 119 2.15 0.01 0.89
N GLY A 120 1.12 0.83 0.78
CA GLY A 120 -0.22 0.41 1.15
C GLY A 120 -0.73 -0.71 0.27
N SER A 121 -1.59 -1.56 0.83
CA SER A 121 -2.18 -2.71 0.15
C SER A 121 -3.64 -2.43 -0.21
N LEU A 122 -4.24 -3.30 -1.03
CA LEU A 122 -5.68 -3.22 -1.30
C LEU A 122 -6.51 -3.46 -0.05
N ASN A 123 -6.00 -4.27 0.88
CA ASN A 123 -6.66 -4.44 2.16
C ASN A 123 -6.76 -3.10 2.90
N ASP A 124 -5.68 -2.31 2.87
CA ASP A 124 -5.68 -0.97 3.46
C ASP A 124 -6.66 -0.04 2.75
N VAL A 125 -6.75 -0.13 1.42
CA VAL A 125 -7.72 0.64 0.64
C VAL A 125 -9.13 0.35 1.13
N PHE A 126 -9.48 -0.93 1.20
CA PHE A 126 -10.82 -1.35 1.61
C PHE A 126 -11.14 -0.84 3.03
N LEU A 127 -10.20 -1.02 3.94
CA LEU A 127 -10.37 -0.57 5.33
C LEU A 127 -10.56 0.95 5.41
N ASN A 128 -9.76 1.70 4.65
CA ASN A 128 -9.84 3.17 4.69
C ASN A 128 -11.13 3.70 4.08
N ILE A 129 -11.66 3.04 3.05
CA ILE A 129 -12.89 3.48 2.40
C ILE A 129 -14.12 3.07 3.21
N THR A 130 -14.16 1.84 3.68
CA THR A 130 -15.35 1.28 4.33
C THR A 130 -15.34 1.38 5.84
N GLY A 131 -14.17 1.49 6.44
CA GLY A 131 -14.01 1.41 7.89
C GLY A 131 -14.18 0.00 8.44
N LYS A 132 -14.14 -1.02 7.57
CA LYS A 132 -14.37 -2.41 7.94
C LYS A 132 -13.18 -3.26 7.56
N GLU A 133 -12.85 -4.23 8.41
CA GLU A 133 -11.85 -5.23 8.07
C GLU A 133 -12.45 -6.25 7.13
N ILE A 134 -11.63 -6.75 6.20
CA ILE A 134 -12.03 -7.80 5.31
C ILE A 134 -12.04 -9.11 6.08
N ARG A 135 -13.14 -9.83 5.98
CA ARG A 135 -13.28 -11.13 6.63
C ARG A 135 -13.01 -12.20 5.60
N GLU A 136 -12.02 -13.01 5.87
CA GLU A 136 -11.78 -14.23 5.13
C GLU A 136 -12.65 -15.31 5.72
N SER A 137 -13.44 -15.95 4.89
CA SER A 137 -14.31 -17.04 5.35
C SER A 137 -13.93 -18.34 4.69
#